data_80aee8c6cad5d76251886b43cdd07a5a
#
_entry.id   80aee8c6cad5d76251886b43cdd07a5a
#
_cell.length_a   1.000
_cell.length_b   1.000
_cell.length_c   1.000
_cell.angle_alpha   90.00
_cell.angle_beta   90.00
_cell.angle_gamma   90.00
#
_symmetry.space_group_name_H-M   'P 1'
#
loop_
_entity.id
_entity.type
_entity.pdbx_description
1 polymer ?
#
loop_
_entity_poly.entity_id
_entity_poly.type
_entity_poly.pdbx_seq_one_letter_code
_entity_poly.pdbx_strand_id
1 'polypeptide(L)'
;MSTQAVVNLIFETLWWVILGRVLMSWFDPSGNYRISRILYDMSEPILAPARRILPTFGGVDWSPLVTMIALNLLQGFVVSSL
;
A
#
# COMPACT_ATOMS: atom_id res chain seq x y z
N MET A 1 -11.49 15.87 -15.49
CA MET A 1 -11.75 14.68 -14.66
C MET A 1 -12.74 15.03 -13.56
N SER A 2 -13.62 14.12 -13.23
CA SER A 2 -14.51 14.31 -12.08
C SER A 2 -13.75 14.14 -10.76
N THR A 3 -14.34 14.65 -9.68
CA THR A 3 -13.77 14.46 -8.35
C THR A 3 -13.62 12.98 -8.03
N GLN A 4 -14.63 12.17 -8.37
CA GLN A 4 -14.58 10.73 -8.16
C GLN A 4 -13.44 10.08 -8.94
N ALA A 5 -13.22 10.51 -10.18
CA ALA A 5 -12.13 9.96 -11.00
C ALA A 5 -10.76 10.27 -10.39
N VAL A 6 -10.58 11.50 -9.89
CA VAL A 6 -9.32 11.89 -9.23
C VAL A 6 -9.09 11.08 -7.95
N VAL A 7 -10.12 10.93 -7.12
CA VAL A 7 -10.03 10.16 -5.88
C VAL A 7 -9.71 8.69 -6.19
N ASN A 8 -10.40 8.09 -7.16
CA ASN A 8 -10.12 6.73 -7.58
C ASN A 8 -8.67 6.56 -8.04
N LEU A 9 -8.18 7.52 -8.82
CA LEU A 9 -6.80 7.46 -9.32
C LEU A 9 -5.79 7.47 -8.16
N ILE A 10 -6.03 8.29 -7.15
CA ILE A 10 -5.15 8.35 -5.97
C ILE A 10 -5.14 7.01 -5.23
N PHE A 11 -6.32 6.45 -4.92
CA PHE A 11 -6.40 5.18 -4.22
C PHE A 11 -5.78 4.03 -5.02
N GLU A 12 -6.04 4.00 -6.33
CA GLU A 12 -5.49 2.97 -7.20
C GLU A 12 -3.96 3.05 -7.28
N THR A 13 -3.43 4.25 -7.40
CA THR A 13 -1.98 4.46 -7.42
C THR A 13 -1.33 3.95 -6.14
N LEU A 14 -1.90 4.30 -4.98
CA LEU A 14 -1.39 3.84 -3.70
C LEU A 14 -1.47 2.31 -3.58
N TRP A 15 -2.56 1.73 -4.02
CA TRP A 15 -2.75 0.28 -3.99
C TRP A 15 -1.70 -0.44 -4.83
N TRP A 16 -1.44 0.04 -6.05
CA TRP A 16 -0.44 -0.55 -6.93
C TRP A 16 0.98 -0.37 -6.40
N VAL A 17 1.28 0.74 -5.76
CA VAL A 17 2.58 0.97 -5.12
C VAL A 17 2.81 -0.08 -4.02
N ILE A 18 1.79 -0.32 -3.19
CA ILE A 18 1.90 -1.30 -2.11
C ILE A 18 2.03 -2.71 -2.67
N LEU A 19 1.25 -3.05 -3.70
CA LEU A 19 1.37 -4.34 -4.37
C LEU A 19 2.76 -4.53 -4.95
N GLY A 20 3.30 -3.52 -5.61
CA GLY A 20 4.65 -3.55 -6.15
C GLY A 20 5.69 -3.79 -5.05
N ARG A 21 5.52 -3.15 -3.90
CA ARG A 21 6.40 -3.39 -2.75
C ARG A 21 6.34 -4.84 -2.28
N VAL A 22 5.15 -5.42 -2.19
CA VAL A 22 4.99 -6.81 -1.77
C VAL A 22 5.70 -7.75 -2.74
N LEU A 23 5.50 -7.54 -4.03
CA LEU A 23 6.13 -8.37 -5.06
C LEU A 23 7.65 -8.24 -5.01
N MET A 24 8.17 -7.02 -4.87
CA MET A 24 9.61 -6.81 -4.78
C MET A 24 10.22 -7.39 -3.51
N SER A 25 9.44 -7.52 -2.44
CA SER A 25 9.94 -8.16 -1.22
C SER A 25 10.21 -9.64 -1.43
N TRP A 26 9.59 -10.25 -2.42
CA TRP A 26 9.85 -11.64 -2.79
C TRP A 26 11.04 -11.78 -3.74
N PHE A 27 11.16 -10.85 -4.69
CA PHE A 27 12.23 -10.90 -5.70
C PHE A 27 13.51 -10.23 -5.25
N ASP A 28 13.41 -9.19 -4.42
CA ASP A 28 14.54 -8.37 -4.02
C ASP A 28 14.39 -7.91 -2.55
N PRO A 29 14.44 -8.86 -1.59
CA PRO A 29 14.20 -8.53 -0.18
C PRO A 29 15.25 -7.57 0.40
N SER A 30 16.46 -7.53 -0.16
CA SER A 30 17.53 -6.63 0.32
C SER A 30 17.48 -5.23 -0.29
N GLY A 31 16.59 -4.98 -1.25
CA GLY A 31 16.48 -3.67 -1.88
C GLY A 31 17.67 -3.31 -2.78
N ASN A 32 18.21 -4.30 -3.52
CA ASN A 32 19.36 -4.09 -4.40
C ASN A 32 18.99 -3.32 -5.66
N TYR A 33 17.78 -3.50 -6.17
CA TYR A 33 17.29 -2.76 -7.34
C TYR A 33 16.79 -1.39 -6.91
N ARG A 34 17.03 -0.41 -7.78
CA ARG A 34 16.59 0.95 -7.54
C ARG A 34 15.07 1.06 -7.42
N ILE A 35 14.34 0.31 -8.24
CA ILE A 35 12.87 0.32 -8.19
C ILE A 35 12.34 -0.21 -6.87
N SER A 36 12.98 -1.21 -6.27
CA SER A 36 12.60 -1.72 -4.95
C SER A 36 12.71 -0.63 -3.90
N ARG A 37 13.80 0.11 -3.91
CA ARG A 37 14.02 1.20 -2.96
C ARG A 37 13.01 2.32 -3.13
N ILE A 38 12.67 2.66 -4.37
CA ILE A 38 11.66 3.68 -4.66
C ILE A 38 10.31 3.23 -4.13
N LEU A 39 9.91 1.98 -4.37
CA LEU A 39 8.65 1.43 -3.90
C LEU A 39 8.60 1.38 -2.37
N TYR A 40 9.68 1.00 -1.71
CA TYR A 40 9.77 1.00 -0.26
C TYR A 40 9.62 2.42 0.30
N ASP A 41 10.32 3.38 -0.26
CA ASP A 41 10.27 4.77 0.20
C ASP A 41 8.88 5.38 -0.01
N MET A 42 8.24 5.10 -1.13
CA MET A 42 6.90 5.61 -1.43
C MET A 42 5.81 4.99 -0.55
N SER A 43 5.95 3.72 -0.19
CA SER A 43 4.95 3.00 0.59
C SER A 43 5.13 3.14 2.10
N GLU A 44 6.32 3.47 2.58
CA GLU A 44 6.62 3.56 4.02
C GLU A 44 5.70 4.52 4.78
N PRO A 45 5.41 5.74 4.28
CA PRO A 45 4.50 6.64 5.01
C PRO A 45 3.11 6.04 5.21
N ILE A 46 2.69 5.13 4.33
CA ILE A 46 1.39 4.48 4.41
C ILE A 46 1.44 3.27 5.32
N LEU A 47 2.51 2.48 5.22
CA LEU A 47 2.63 1.21 5.93
C LEU A 47 3.11 1.35 7.36
N ALA A 48 3.92 2.37 7.66
CA ALA A 48 4.46 2.56 9.00
C ALA A 48 3.38 2.70 10.08
N PRO A 49 2.31 3.52 9.89
CA PRO A 49 1.23 3.58 10.87
C PRO A 49 0.52 2.24 11.07
N ALA A 50 0.28 1.50 9.98
CA ALA A 50 -0.36 0.20 10.05
C ALA A 50 0.50 -0.80 10.81
N ARG A 51 1.81 -0.76 10.59
CA ARG A 51 2.76 -1.65 11.26
C ARG A 51 2.82 -1.41 12.76
N ARG A 52 2.58 -0.18 13.21
CA ARG A 52 2.55 0.16 14.64
C ARG A 52 1.34 -0.44 15.35
N ILE A 53 0.24 -0.63 14.63
CA ILE A 53 -1.02 -1.12 15.20
C ILE A 53 -1.08 -2.64 15.13
N LEU A 54 -0.56 -3.22 14.05
CA LEU A 54 -0.69 -4.65 13.76
C LEU A 54 0.50 -5.42 14.30
N PRO A 55 0.24 -6.51 15.07
CA PRO A 55 1.32 -7.39 15.48
C PRO A 55 1.84 -8.22 14.31
N THR A 56 3.08 -8.68 14.45
CA THR A 56 3.68 -9.60 13.48
C THR A 56 3.35 -11.04 13.88
N PHE A 57 2.71 -11.80 13.00
CA PHE A 57 2.36 -13.19 13.25
C PHE A 57 3.29 -14.12 12.46
N GLY A 58 3.93 -15.05 13.16
CA GLY A 58 4.77 -16.04 12.50
C GLY A 58 5.97 -15.46 11.75
N GLY A 59 6.44 -14.28 12.13
CA GLY A 59 7.54 -13.60 11.45
C GLY A 59 7.16 -12.95 10.13
N VAL A 60 5.88 -13.00 9.76
CA VAL A 60 5.37 -12.42 8.51
C VAL A 60 4.78 -11.05 8.79
N ASP A 61 5.14 -10.07 7.96
CA ASP A 61 4.58 -8.73 8.01
C ASP A 61 3.27 -8.71 7.23
N TRP A 62 2.15 -8.61 7.94
CA TRP A 62 0.81 -8.56 7.36
C TRP A 62 0.34 -7.14 7.04
N SER A 63 1.15 -6.12 7.40
CA SER A 63 0.77 -4.72 7.20
C SER A 63 0.42 -4.37 5.76
N PRO A 64 1.20 -4.80 4.73
CA PRO A 64 0.83 -4.49 3.35
C PRO A 64 -0.52 -5.07 2.95
N LEU A 65 -0.81 -6.32 3.32
CA LEU A 65 -2.08 -6.97 2.98
C LEU A 65 -3.26 -6.25 3.64
N VAL A 66 -3.16 -5.97 4.93
CA VAL A 66 -4.22 -5.28 5.67
C VAL A 66 -4.41 -3.87 5.12
N THR A 67 -3.32 -3.17 4.79
CA THR A 67 -3.40 -1.83 4.22
C THR A 67 -4.09 -1.85 2.85
N MET A 68 -3.82 -2.84 2.01
CA MET A 68 -4.49 -2.97 0.71
C MET A 68 -6.00 -3.17 0.88
N ILE A 69 -6.40 -4.00 1.83
CA ILE A 69 -7.82 -4.21 2.15
C ILE A 69 -8.44 -2.92 2.67
N ALA A 70 -7.75 -2.23 3.59
CA ALA A 70 -8.23 -0.98 4.15
C ALA A 70 -8.38 0.10 3.07
N LEU A 71 -7.44 0.19 2.12
CA LEU A 71 -7.53 1.13 1.01
C LEU A 71 -8.76 0.85 0.14
N ASN A 72 -9.06 -0.42 -0.14
CA ASN A 72 -10.25 -0.77 -0.92
C ASN A 72 -11.53 -0.37 -0.20
N LEU A 73 -11.62 -0.61 1.10
CA LEU A 73 -12.79 -0.24 1.89
C LEU A 73 -12.94 1.28 1.98
N LEU A 74 -11.85 1.99 2.23
CA LEU A 74 -11.86 3.45 2.29
C LEU A 74 -12.22 4.07 0.94
N GLN A 75 -11.71 3.51 -0.15
CA GLN A 75 -12.02 4.00 -1.49
C GLN A 75 -13.53 3.91 -1.74
N GLY A 76 -14.12 2.76 -1.45
CA GLY A 76 -15.56 2.58 -1.62
C GLY A 76 -16.37 3.57 -0.79
N PHE A 77 -15.98 3.76 0.47
CA PHE A 77 -16.65 4.70 1.37
C PHE A 77 -16.53 6.15 0.89
N VAL A 78 -15.32 6.58 0.55
CA VAL A 78 -15.06 7.96 0.13
C VAL A 78 -15.76 8.27 -1.19
N VAL A 79 -15.67 7.37 -2.16
CA VAL A 79 -16.28 7.58 -3.48
C VAL A 79 -17.80 7.61 -3.37
N SER A 80 -18.39 6.76 -2.54
CA SER A 80 -19.84 6.76 -2.35
C SER A 80 -20.35 7.99 -1.61
N SER A 81 -19.47 8.68 -0.90
CA SER A 81 -19.79 9.93 -0.19
C SER A 81 -19.65 11.18 -1.06
N LEU A 82 -19.06 11.06 -2.23
CA LEU A 82 -18.92 12.15 -3.18
C LEU A 82 -20.15 12.21 -4.10
#